data_9ca8cdefb58e8c0568cb199f513a66a3
#
_entry.id   9ca8cdefb58e8c0568cb199f513a66a3
#
_cell.length_a   1.000
_cell.length_b   1.000
_cell.length_c   1.000
_cell.angle_alpha   90.00
_cell.angle_beta   90.00
_cell.angle_gamma   90.00
#
_symmetry.space_group_name_H-M   'P 1'
#
loop_
_entity.id
_entity.type
_entity.pdbx_description
1 polymer ?
#
loop_
_entity_poly.entity_id
_entity_poly.type
_entity_poly.pdbx_seq_one_letter_code
_entity_poly.pdbx_strand_id
1 'polypeptide(L)'
;MRLRNIPRAESVLANSEMVIKDERHFRGKWNSEIFHNNHPLHIEVGMGKGQFILTLAEQNPDINYIGIERYSSVLLRAVEKLEVTSDSSSEETVTLHLPNLRFICMDATDLPEVFAENEVSRIYLNFSDPWPKARHARRRLTSAEFFARYDKILIPDGTVEFKTDNRDLFDFSTEQLEASYIWKMTACTYDLHHDPAMNEGNVMTEYEEKFSSMKHPINKLIAARK
;
A
#
# COMPACT_ATOMS: atom_id res chain seq x y z
N MET A 1 -5.13 2.96 -17.28
CA MET A 1 -6.49 3.59 -17.22
C MET A 1 -6.32 5.10 -17.13
N ARG A 2 -7.09 5.91 -17.90
CA ARG A 2 -7.02 7.37 -17.77
C ARG A 2 -7.79 7.77 -16.52
N LEU A 3 -7.10 8.25 -15.49
CA LEU A 3 -7.71 8.78 -14.27
C LEU A 3 -8.61 9.96 -14.65
N ARG A 4 -9.90 9.88 -14.29
CA ARG A 4 -10.82 11.00 -14.44
C ARG A 4 -10.81 11.79 -13.15
N ASN A 5 -10.60 13.10 -13.25
CA ASN A 5 -10.76 13.99 -12.11
C ASN A 5 -12.22 13.95 -11.63
N ILE A 6 -12.42 13.77 -10.32
CA ILE A 6 -13.73 13.82 -9.67
C ILE A 6 -13.75 15.11 -8.84
N PRO A 7 -14.47 16.16 -9.28
CA PRO A 7 -14.41 17.48 -8.63
C PRO A 7 -14.74 17.48 -7.14
N ARG A 8 -15.64 16.58 -6.70
CA ARG A 8 -16.04 16.46 -5.28
C ARG A 8 -15.00 15.73 -4.40
N ALA A 9 -13.96 15.11 -4.98
CA ALA A 9 -13.03 14.28 -4.23
C ALA A 9 -12.37 15.05 -3.08
N GLU A 10 -11.82 16.23 -3.36
CA GLU A 10 -11.13 17.03 -2.35
C GLU A 10 -12.05 17.42 -1.19
N SER A 11 -13.30 17.82 -1.46
CA SER A 11 -14.24 18.20 -0.40
C SER A 11 -14.69 17.01 0.44
N VAL A 12 -14.91 15.84 -0.16
CA VAL A 12 -15.27 14.62 0.57
C VAL A 12 -14.11 14.15 1.43
N LEU A 13 -12.91 14.06 0.86
CA LEU A 13 -11.71 13.67 1.61
C LEU A 13 -11.42 14.66 2.75
N ALA A 14 -11.64 15.96 2.54
CA ALA A 14 -11.46 16.98 3.57
C ALA A 14 -12.41 16.81 4.78
N ASN A 15 -13.57 16.20 4.60
CA ASN A 15 -14.55 15.97 5.66
C ASN A 15 -14.50 14.53 6.23
N SER A 16 -13.73 13.64 5.65
CA SER A 16 -13.61 12.25 6.13
C SER A 16 -12.67 12.16 7.33
N GLU A 17 -13.10 11.51 8.40
CA GLU A 17 -12.27 11.19 9.57
C GLU A 17 -11.23 10.09 9.28
N MET A 18 -11.46 9.31 8.23
CA MET A 18 -10.53 8.27 7.81
C MET A 18 -9.31 8.82 7.08
N VAL A 19 -9.38 10.05 6.56
CA VAL A 19 -8.30 10.69 5.81
C VAL A 19 -7.55 11.66 6.73
N ILE A 20 -6.31 11.33 7.02
CA ILE A 20 -5.43 12.19 7.82
C ILE A 20 -4.98 13.37 6.96
N LYS A 21 -5.11 14.54 7.54
CA LYS A 21 -4.63 15.83 7.03
C LYS A 21 -3.48 16.27 7.93
N ASP A 22 -2.52 17.00 7.40
CA ASP A 22 -1.31 17.40 8.14
C ASP A 22 -0.55 16.18 8.69
N GLU A 23 -0.39 15.16 7.83
CA GLU A 23 0.23 13.88 8.14
C GLU A 23 1.65 14.02 8.70
N ARG A 24 2.39 15.08 8.33
CA ARG A 24 3.74 15.36 8.84
C ARG A 24 3.74 15.67 10.35
N HIS A 25 2.64 16.17 10.90
CA HIS A 25 2.49 16.43 12.33
C HIS A 25 2.58 15.13 13.15
N PHE A 26 2.13 14.01 12.60
CA PHE A 26 2.06 12.72 13.28
C PHE A 26 3.34 11.87 13.14
N ARG A 27 4.39 12.41 12.52
CA ARG A 27 5.67 11.72 12.36
C ARG A 27 6.23 11.27 13.73
N GLY A 28 6.40 9.96 13.90
CA GLY A 28 6.84 9.35 15.18
C GLY A 28 5.73 9.18 16.21
N LYS A 29 4.47 9.47 15.87
CA LYS A 29 3.35 9.49 16.81
C LYS A 29 2.10 8.80 16.30
N TRP A 30 2.18 8.08 15.18
CA TRP A 30 1.02 7.44 14.56
C TRP A 30 0.28 6.53 15.53
N ASN A 31 1.00 5.67 16.25
CA ASN A 31 0.40 4.76 17.22
C ASN A 31 -0.21 5.49 18.42
N SER A 32 0.44 6.52 18.94
CA SER A 32 -0.02 7.20 20.16
C SER A 32 -1.13 8.22 19.91
N GLU A 33 -1.06 8.99 18.82
CA GLU A 33 -1.99 10.11 18.59
C GLU A 33 -3.14 9.77 17.61
N ILE A 34 -2.94 8.77 16.71
CA ILE A 34 -3.96 8.40 15.72
C ILE A 34 -4.64 7.08 16.07
N PHE A 35 -3.85 6.05 16.41
CA PHE A 35 -4.41 4.72 16.69
C PHE A 35 -4.62 4.44 18.18
N HIS A 36 -4.00 5.21 19.07
CA HIS A 36 -4.10 5.09 20.53
C HIS A 36 -3.75 3.70 21.06
N ASN A 37 -2.77 3.04 20.42
CA ASN A 37 -2.28 1.70 20.77
C ASN A 37 -0.79 1.56 20.37
N ASN A 38 -0.21 0.36 20.57
CA ASN A 38 1.18 0.04 20.20
C ASN A 38 1.27 -1.12 19.19
N HIS A 39 0.25 -1.31 18.37
CA HIS A 39 0.25 -2.35 17.35
C HIS A 39 1.28 -2.05 16.25
N PRO A 40 1.82 -3.07 15.57
CA PRO A 40 2.67 -2.87 14.39
C PRO A 40 1.98 -1.99 13.35
N LEU A 41 2.73 -1.07 12.74
CA LEU A 41 2.22 -0.21 11.68
C LEU A 41 2.64 -0.74 10.30
N HIS A 42 1.66 -1.07 9.48
CA HIS A 42 1.86 -1.46 8.09
C HIS A 42 1.34 -0.37 7.14
N ILE A 43 2.00 -0.17 6.02
CA ILE A 43 1.56 0.80 5.02
C ILE A 43 1.43 0.16 3.63
N GLU A 44 0.43 0.57 2.86
CA GLU A 44 0.35 0.29 1.43
C GLU A 44 0.61 1.56 0.64
N VAL A 45 1.62 1.55 -0.23
CA VAL A 45 2.01 2.69 -1.05
C VAL A 45 1.48 2.53 -2.47
N GLY A 46 0.63 3.46 -2.88
CA GLY A 46 -0.11 3.36 -4.14
C GLY A 46 -1.31 2.42 -4.02
N MET A 47 -2.07 2.53 -2.94
CA MET A 47 -3.16 1.59 -2.59
C MET A 47 -4.33 1.57 -3.58
N GLY A 48 -4.37 2.50 -4.53
CA GLY A 48 -5.44 2.59 -5.50
C GLY A 48 -6.81 2.79 -4.83
N LYS A 49 -7.76 1.90 -5.11
CA LYS A 49 -9.12 1.95 -4.52
C LYS A 49 -9.24 1.24 -3.16
N GLY A 50 -8.13 0.83 -2.58
CA GLY A 50 -8.02 0.39 -1.19
C GLY A 50 -8.52 -1.03 -0.88
N GLN A 51 -8.95 -1.85 -1.84
CA GLN A 51 -9.49 -3.19 -1.57
C GLN A 51 -8.54 -4.04 -0.70
N PHE A 52 -7.27 -4.06 -1.04
CA PHE A 52 -6.27 -4.86 -0.34
C PHE A 52 -6.11 -4.43 1.12
N ILE A 53 -5.89 -3.14 1.36
CA ILE A 53 -5.64 -2.64 2.72
C ILE A 53 -6.90 -2.65 3.60
N LEU A 54 -8.08 -2.48 3.01
CA LEU A 54 -9.37 -2.64 3.70
C LEU A 54 -9.52 -4.08 4.19
N THR A 55 -9.30 -5.07 3.33
CA THR A 55 -9.38 -6.49 3.68
C THR A 55 -8.35 -6.86 4.75
N LEU A 56 -7.11 -6.35 4.64
CA LEU A 56 -6.10 -6.59 5.67
C LEU A 56 -6.50 -6.01 7.03
N ALA A 57 -7.03 -4.79 7.05
CA ALA A 57 -7.44 -4.14 8.30
C ALA A 57 -8.61 -4.87 8.98
N GLU A 58 -9.55 -5.40 8.20
CA GLU A 58 -10.68 -6.21 8.70
C GLU A 58 -10.20 -7.55 9.28
N GLN A 59 -9.26 -8.21 8.59
CA GLN A 59 -8.75 -9.53 9.02
C GLN A 59 -7.77 -9.46 10.18
N ASN A 60 -7.12 -8.33 10.42
CA ASN A 60 -6.04 -8.20 11.40
C ASN A 60 -6.24 -6.97 12.30
N PRO A 61 -7.16 -7.05 13.27
CA PRO A 61 -7.47 -5.90 14.15
C PRO A 61 -6.30 -5.46 15.05
N ASP A 62 -5.31 -6.34 15.27
CA ASP A 62 -4.11 -6.08 16.08
C ASP A 62 -2.94 -5.48 15.28
N ILE A 63 -3.19 -5.02 14.05
CA ILE A 63 -2.22 -4.35 13.20
C ILE A 63 -2.83 -3.03 12.74
N ASN A 64 -2.07 -1.94 12.83
CA ASN A 64 -2.46 -0.63 12.32
C ASN A 64 -2.09 -0.52 10.83
N TYR A 65 -2.97 0.06 10.04
CA TYR A 65 -2.80 0.20 8.60
C TYR A 65 -2.93 1.65 8.15
N ILE A 66 -2.03 2.08 7.25
CA ILE A 66 -2.15 3.36 6.54
C ILE A 66 -2.08 3.11 5.04
N GLY A 67 -3.15 3.47 4.34
CA GLY A 67 -3.21 3.46 2.89
C GLY A 67 -2.79 4.81 2.32
N ILE A 68 -1.82 4.79 1.39
CA ILE A 68 -1.26 5.99 0.77
C ILE A 68 -1.61 5.98 -0.72
N GLU A 69 -2.28 7.04 -1.18
CA GLU A 69 -2.62 7.24 -2.59
C GLU A 69 -2.39 8.70 -2.99
N ARG A 70 -1.77 8.89 -4.13
CA ARG A 70 -1.42 10.21 -4.63
C ARG A 70 -2.61 10.99 -5.21
N TYR A 71 -3.57 10.27 -5.79
CA TYR A 71 -4.69 10.86 -6.52
C TYR A 71 -5.95 10.89 -5.69
N SER A 72 -6.42 12.08 -5.32
CA SER A 72 -7.63 12.30 -4.53
C SER A 72 -8.86 11.58 -5.11
N SER A 73 -9.02 11.60 -6.44
CA SER A 73 -10.13 10.91 -7.12
C SER A 73 -10.09 9.38 -7.02
N VAL A 74 -8.91 8.80 -6.78
CA VAL A 74 -8.74 7.36 -6.57
C VAL A 74 -8.96 7.03 -5.10
N LEU A 75 -8.36 7.80 -4.20
CA LEU A 75 -8.54 7.69 -2.75
C LEU A 75 -10.01 7.80 -2.35
N LEU A 76 -10.77 8.70 -3.00
CA LEU A 76 -12.22 8.81 -2.80
C LEU A 76 -12.93 7.45 -2.91
N ARG A 77 -12.51 6.59 -3.84
CA ARG A 77 -13.14 5.27 -4.02
C ARG A 77 -12.88 4.33 -2.84
N ALA A 78 -11.75 4.47 -2.15
CA ALA A 78 -11.49 3.71 -0.93
C ALA A 78 -12.35 4.22 0.23
N VAL A 79 -12.52 5.53 0.36
CA VAL A 79 -13.39 6.14 1.39
C VAL A 79 -14.85 5.73 1.15
N GLU A 80 -15.33 5.80 -0.09
CA GLU A 80 -16.70 5.38 -0.46
C GLU A 80 -16.99 3.90 -0.15
N LYS A 81 -16.00 3.03 -0.13
CA LYS A 81 -16.17 1.61 0.24
C LYS A 81 -16.42 1.39 1.73
N LEU A 82 -16.02 2.32 2.58
CA LEU A 82 -16.31 2.28 4.01
C LEU A 82 -17.78 2.63 4.30
N GLU A 83 -18.41 3.36 3.37
CA GLU A 83 -19.82 3.72 3.43
C GLU A 83 -20.65 2.65 2.69
N VAL A 84 -20.90 1.52 3.34
CA VAL A 84 -21.72 0.44 2.76
C VAL A 84 -23.19 0.78 3.05
N THR A 85 -23.98 1.01 1.99
CA THR A 85 -25.42 1.02 2.11
C THR A 85 -25.92 -0.40 2.36
N SER A 86 -26.43 -0.66 3.55
CA SER A 86 -27.08 -1.93 3.84
C SER A 86 -28.44 -1.95 3.16
N ASP A 87 -28.58 -2.92 2.25
CA ASP A 87 -29.80 -3.38 1.63
C ASP A 87 -30.69 -2.33 0.92
N SER A 88 -31.17 -2.71 -0.27
CA SER A 88 -32.05 -1.91 -1.16
C SER A 88 -33.44 -1.54 -0.54
N SER A 89 -33.67 -1.83 0.73
CA SER A 89 -34.90 -1.57 1.48
C SER A 89 -34.77 -0.67 2.72
N SER A 90 -33.55 -0.32 3.14
CA SER A 90 -33.32 0.62 4.26
C SER A 90 -32.40 1.77 3.84
N GLU A 91 -32.80 3.01 4.11
CA GLU A 91 -31.97 4.21 3.89
C GLU A 91 -30.81 4.35 4.89
N GLU A 92 -30.53 3.33 5.70
CA GLU A 92 -29.44 3.36 6.67
C GLU A 92 -28.11 3.01 6.00
N THR A 93 -27.21 3.98 5.96
CA THR A 93 -25.81 3.80 5.59
C THR A 93 -25.10 3.14 6.75
N VAL A 94 -24.64 1.90 6.58
CA VAL A 94 -23.76 1.23 7.54
C VAL A 94 -22.33 1.57 7.19
N THR A 95 -21.66 2.31 8.07
CA THR A 95 -20.23 2.59 7.93
C THR A 95 -19.43 1.42 8.47
N LEU A 96 -18.56 0.86 7.64
CA LEU A 96 -17.60 -0.15 8.10
C LEU A 96 -16.59 0.52 9.04
N HIS A 97 -16.66 0.16 10.32
CA HIS A 97 -15.80 0.74 11.33
C HIS A 97 -14.47 -0.03 11.43
N LEU A 98 -13.40 0.53 10.88
CA LEU A 98 -12.04 0.00 10.96
C LEU A 98 -11.16 0.98 11.76
N PRO A 99 -11.12 0.85 13.11
CA PRO A 99 -10.36 1.76 13.97
C PRO A 99 -8.86 1.71 13.70
N ASN A 100 -8.38 0.60 13.18
CA ASN A 100 -6.99 0.31 12.84
C ASN A 100 -6.59 0.72 11.41
N LEU A 101 -7.41 1.51 10.70
CA LEU A 101 -7.13 1.96 9.33
C LEU A 101 -7.22 3.48 9.22
N ARG A 102 -6.28 4.09 8.49
CA ARG A 102 -6.33 5.50 8.04
C ARG A 102 -5.81 5.62 6.62
N PHE A 103 -6.14 6.73 5.98
CA PHE A 103 -5.69 7.06 4.63
C PHE A 103 -4.92 8.37 4.59
N ILE A 104 -3.97 8.49 3.65
CA ILE A 104 -3.22 9.71 3.39
C ILE A 104 -3.22 9.98 1.87
N CYS A 105 -3.53 11.22 1.49
CA CYS A 105 -3.45 11.67 0.10
C CYS A 105 -2.12 12.40 -0.13
N MET A 106 -1.05 11.65 -0.50
CA MET A 106 0.29 12.23 -0.65
C MET A 106 1.13 11.56 -1.74
N ASP A 107 2.21 12.22 -2.15
CA ASP A 107 3.24 11.59 -2.98
C ASP A 107 4.17 10.74 -2.10
N ALA A 108 4.46 9.51 -2.53
CA ALA A 108 5.31 8.59 -1.79
C ALA A 108 6.78 9.05 -1.66
N THR A 109 7.19 10.09 -2.39
CA THR A 109 8.52 10.70 -2.20
C THR A 109 8.68 11.32 -0.81
N ASP A 110 7.59 11.68 -0.15
CA ASP A 110 7.56 12.36 1.14
C ASP A 110 7.50 11.39 2.35
N LEU A 111 7.55 10.07 2.13
CA LEU A 111 7.49 9.07 3.20
C LEU A 111 8.38 9.38 4.41
N PRO A 112 9.67 9.77 4.26
CA PRO A 112 10.52 10.06 5.42
C PRO A 112 10.15 11.35 6.18
N GLU A 113 9.30 12.20 5.60
CA GLU A 113 8.78 13.40 6.26
C GLU A 113 7.53 13.10 7.09
N VAL A 114 6.84 11.98 6.77
CA VAL A 114 5.59 11.54 7.37
C VAL A 114 5.79 10.45 8.42
N PHE A 115 6.77 9.57 8.20
CA PHE A 115 7.11 8.50 9.13
C PHE A 115 8.52 8.70 9.71
N ALA A 116 8.66 8.42 11.00
CA ALA A 116 9.94 8.46 11.67
C ALA A 116 10.76 7.18 11.43
N GLU A 117 12.01 7.20 11.86
CA GLU A 117 12.85 6.01 11.89
C GLU A 117 12.25 4.93 12.79
N ASN A 118 12.24 3.69 12.30
CA ASN A 118 11.70 2.52 12.99
C ASN A 118 10.20 2.63 13.36
N GLU A 119 9.40 3.33 12.57
CA GLU A 119 7.97 3.49 12.82
C GLU A 119 7.10 2.50 12.02
N VAL A 120 7.56 2.06 10.85
CA VAL A 120 6.81 1.18 9.96
C VAL A 120 7.36 -0.25 10.03
N SER A 121 6.49 -1.25 10.22
CA SER A 121 6.88 -2.66 10.29
C SER A 121 6.84 -3.36 8.94
N ARG A 122 5.94 -2.95 8.04
CA ARG A 122 5.80 -3.56 6.70
C ARG A 122 5.28 -2.56 5.67
N ILE A 123 5.81 -2.67 4.46
CA ILE A 123 5.39 -1.87 3.31
C ILE A 123 4.87 -2.82 2.22
N TYR A 124 3.67 -2.55 1.72
CA TYR A 124 3.09 -3.24 0.58
C TYR A 124 3.12 -2.37 -0.67
N LEU A 125 3.55 -2.96 -1.77
CA LEU A 125 3.59 -2.36 -3.11
C LEU A 125 2.82 -3.28 -4.06
N ASN A 126 1.59 -2.94 -4.39
CA ASN A 126 0.75 -3.78 -5.23
C ASN A 126 0.49 -3.11 -6.58
N PHE A 127 0.93 -3.74 -7.68
CA PHE A 127 0.64 -3.35 -9.06
C PHE A 127 0.93 -1.86 -9.36
N SER A 128 2.03 -1.37 -8.79
CA SER A 128 2.48 0.01 -9.01
C SER A 128 2.83 0.29 -10.47
N ASP A 129 2.78 1.57 -10.85
CA ASP A 129 3.08 2.01 -12.21
C ASP A 129 4.49 1.56 -12.67
N PRO A 130 4.61 0.88 -13.82
CA PRO A 130 5.88 0.32 -14.28
C PRO A 130 6.85 1.35 -14.85
N TRP A 131 6.39 2.57 -15.17
CA TRP A 131 7.22 3.63 -15.76
C TRP A 131 8.18 3.10 -16.84
N PRO A 132 7.68 2.67 -18.02
CA PRO A 132 8.45 1.86 -18.97
C PRO A 132 9.67 2.58 -19.59
N LYS A 133 9.68 3.93 -19.59
CA LYS A 133 10.83 4.70 -20.12
C LYS A 133 11.98 4.70 -19.12
N ALA A 134 13.20 4.34 -19.56
CA ALA A 134 14.40 4.27 -18.73
C ALA A 134 14.66 5.57 -17.92
N ARG A 135 14.42 6.75 -18.51
CA ARG A 135 14.56 8.05 -17.83
C ARG A 135 13.60 8.21 -16.62
N HIS A 136 12.58 7.37 -16.51
CA HIS A 136 11.61 7.38 -15.41
C HIS A 136 11.85 6.28 -14.37
N ALA A 137 12.93 5.48 -14.49
CA ALA A 137 13.21 4.37 -13.59
C ALA A 137 13.18 4.77 -12.11
N ARG A 138 13.66 5.97 -11.77
CA ARG A 138 13.63 6.52 -10.39
C ARG A 138 12.22 6.74 -9.82
N ARG A 139 11.17 6.72 -10.66
CA ARG A 139 9.77 6.85 -10.23
C ARG A 139 9.15 5.52 -9.84
N ARG A 140 9.79 4.39 -10.19
CA ARG A 140 9.32 3.07 -9.80
C ARG A 140 9.43 2.93 -8.30
N LEU A 141 8.38 2.46 -7.65
CA LEU A 141 8.36 2.27 -6.19
C LEU A 141 9.37 1.21 -5.70
N THR A 142 9.96 0.45 -6.62
CA THR A 142 11.03 -0.52 -6.36
C THR A 142 12.42 -0.04 -6.82
N SER A 143 12.60 1.25 -7.11
CA SER A 143 13.91 1.82 -7.42
C SER A 143 14.80 1.94 -6.17
N ALA A 144 16.11 2.03 -6.38
CA ALA A 144 17.08 2.25 -5.30
C ALA A 144 16.75 3.52 -4.48
N GLU A 145 16.24 4.58 -5.14
CA GLU A 145 15.82 5.80 -4.49
C GLU A 145 14.62 5.60 -3.55
N PHE A 146 13.70 4.71 -3.90
CA PHE A 146 12.58 4.37 -3.02
C PHE A 146 13.01 3.43 -1.90
N PHE A 147 13.84 2.44 -2.19
CA PHE A 147 14.42 1.59 -1.13
C PHE A 147 15.21 2.40 -0.10
N ALA A 148 15.91 3.47 -0.51
CA ALA A 148 16.57 4.38 0.42
C ALA A 148 15.58 5.21 1.28
N ARG A 149 14.33 5.43 0.82
CA ARG A 149 13.26 6.02 1.63
C ARG A 149 12.67 5.03 2.62
N TYR A 150 12.44 3.80 2.17
CA TYR A 150 11.93 2.72 3.02
C TYR A 150 12.90 2.40 4.15
N ASP A 151 14.22 2.44 3.88
CA ASP A 151 15.26 2.24 4.88
C ASP A 151 15.19 3.24 6.04
N LYS A 152 14.72 4.46 5.77
CA LYS A 152 14.61 5.52 6.78
C LYS A 152 13.43 5.36 7.73
N ILE A 153 12.43 4.54 7.39
CA ILE A 153 11.17 4.47 8.13
C ILE A 153 10.88 3.08 8.70
N LEU A 154 11.45 2.03 8.09
CA LEU A 154 11.22 0.65 8.52
C LEU A 154 11.97 0.32 9.82
N ILE A 155 11.34 -0.50 10.66
CA ILE A 155 12.02 -1.17 11.78
C ILE A 155 13.13 -2.09 11.27
N PRO A 156 14.10 -2.50 12.11
CA PRO A 156 15.21 -3.37 11.68
C PRO A 156 14.77 -4.65 10.95
N ASP A 157 13.75 -5.34 11.46
CA ASP A 157 13.19 -6.57 10.89
C ASP A 157 12.01 -6.31 9.92
N GLY A 158 11.80 -5.06 9.53
CA GLY A 158 10.74 -4.66 8.62
C GLY A 158 10.94 -5.17 7.20
N THR A 159 9.83 -5.39 6.50
CA THR A 159 9.83 -5.95 5.15
C THR A 159 9.12 -5.06 4.14
N VAL A 160 9.53 -5.20 2.88
CA VAL A 160 8.82 -4.66 1.72
C VAL A 160 8.30 -5.85 0.89
N GLU A 161 6.98 -5.92 0.72
CA GLU A 161 6.34 -6.91 -0.14
C GLU A 161 5.90 -6.23 -1.44
N PHE A 162 6.29 -6.81 -2.57
CA PHE A 162 5.96 -6.29 -3.89
C PHE A 162 5.28 -7.34 -4.75
N LYS A 163 4.13 -7.00 -5.35
CA LYS A 163 3.39 -7.81 -6.32
C LYS A 163 3.18 -7.06 -7.62
N THR A 164 3.34 -7.76 -8.74
CA THR A 164 3.06 -7.22 -10.08
C THR A 164 2.85 -8.33 -11.11
N ASP A 165 2.02 -8.09 -12.11
CA ASP A 165 1.92 -8.89 -13.34
C ASP A 165 2.93 -8.45 -14.40
N ASN A 166 3.55 -7.28 -14.23
CA ASN A 166 4.51 -6.72 -15.17
C ASN A 166 5.90 -7.32 -14.96
N ARG A 167 6.30 -8.22 -15.86
CA ARG A 167 7.57 -8.92 -15.79
C ARG A 167 8.79 -8.01 -15.86
N ASP A 168 8.78 -7.01 -16.74
CA ASP A 168 9.91 -6.07 -16.87
C ASP A 168 10.12 -5.26 -15.60
N LEU A 169 9.02 -4.85 -14.93
CA LEU A 169 9.12 -4.17 -13.64
C LEU A 169 9.61 -5.11 -12.56
N PHE A 170 9.20 -6.37 -12.57
CA PHE A 170 9.64 -7.36 -11.59
C PHE A 170 11.12 -7.66 -11.72
N ASP A 171 11.61 -7.93 -12.94
CA ASP A 171 13.02 -8.18 -13.22
C ASP A 171 13.88 -6.95 -12.84
N PHE A 172 13.45 -5.75 -13.19
CA PHE A 172 14.08 -4.52 -12.68
C PHE A 172 14.17 -4.49 -11.14
N SER A 173 13.11 -4.89 -10.46
CA SER A 173 13.05 -4.85 -8.99
C SER A 173 14.01 -5.85 -8.35
N THR A 174 14.15 -7.05 -8.93
CA THR A 174 15.13 -8.04 -8.49
C THR A 174 16.57 -7.53 -8.70
N GLU A 175 16.87 -6.93 -9.86
CA GLU A 175 18.17 -6.31 -10.15
C GLU A 175 18.53 -5.21 -9.14
N GLN A 176 17.56 -4.36 -8.74
CA GLN A 176 17.80 -3.32 -7.73
C GLN A 176 18.18 -3.91 -6.37
N LEU A 177 17.54 -5.01 -5.96
CA LEU A 177 17.83 -5.68 -4.70
C LEU A 177 19.17 -6.44 -4.75
N GLU A 178 19.50 -7.10 -5.86
CA GLU A 178 20.77 -7.80 -6.06
C GLU A 178 21.96 -6.82 -6.01
N ALA A 179 21.80 -5.65 -6.61
CA ALA A 179 22.80 -4.60 -6.61
C ALA A 179 22.92 -3.85 -5.27
N SER A 180 21.97 -4.05 -4.35
CA SER A 180 21.93 -3.32 -3.09
C SER A 180 22.92 -3.87 -2.06
N TYR A 181 23.62 -2.99 -1.33
CA TYR A 181 24.43 -3.36 -0.18
C TYR A 181 23.61 -3.45 1.13
N ILE A 182 22.41 -2.86 1.16
CA ILE A 182 21.57 -2.74 2.35
C ILE A 182 20.44 -3.77 2.32
N TRP A 183 19.86 -4.03 1.14
CA TRP A 183 18.68 -4.86 0.96
C TRP A 183 19.02 -6.22 0.40
N LYS A 184 18.24 -7.23 0.76
CA LYS A 184 18.26 -8.58 0.18
C LYS A 184 16.83 -9.01 -0.12
N MET A 185 16.69 -9.84 -1.13
CA MET A 185 15.47 -10.58 -1.41
C MET A 185 15.42 -11.81 -0.50
N THR A 186 14.39 -11.95 0.32
CA THR A 186 14.22 -13.08 1.25
C THR A 186 13.31 -14.16 0.68
N ALA A 187 12.40 -13.79 -0.21
CA ALA A 187 11.52 -14.72 -0.93
C ALA A 187 11.15 -14.13 -2.29
N CYS A 188 10.92 -15.01 -3.28
CA CYS A 188 10.59 -14.61 -4.64
C CYS A 188 9.83 -15.72 -5.36
N THR A 189 8.77 -15.36 -6.08
CA THR A 189 8.08 -16.25 -7.01
C THR A 189 7.66 -15.50 -8.27
N TYR A 190 7.65 -16.19 -9.39
CA TYR A 190 7.19 -15.69 -10.68
C TYR A 190 5.77 -16.13 -11.02
N ASP A 191 5.14 -16.90 -10.12
CA ASP A 191 3.75 -17.36 -10.24
C ASP A 191 3.16 -17.59 -8.85
N LEU A 192 2.70 -16.50 -8.23
CA LEU A 192 2.21 -16.48 -6.86
C LEU A 192 1.09 -17.50 -6.60
N HIS A 193 0.13 -17.61 -7.53
CA HIS A 193 -1.04 -18.46 -7.33
C HIS A 193 -0.73 -19.95 -7.44
N HIS A 194 0.39 -20.34 -8.03
CA HIS A 194 0.88 -21.71 -8.10
C HIS A 194 2.02 -22.00 -7.12
N ASP A 195 2.37 -21.06 -6.27
CA ASP A 195 3.37 -21.20 -5.21
C ASP A 195 2.69 -21.25 -3.83
N PRO A 196 2.46 -22.43 -3.25
CA PRO A 196 1.71 -22.55 -1.99
C PRO A 196 2.32 -21.76 -0.83
N ALA A 197 3.67 -21.70 -0.75
CA ALA A 197 4.36 -21.01 0.34
C ALA A 197 4.21 -19.49 0.23
N MET A 198 4.32 -18.95 -0.99
CA MET A 198 4.20 -17.51 -1.22
C MET A 198 2.75 -17.02 -1.29
N ASN A 199 1.79 -17.94 -1.54
CA ASN A 199 0.36 -17.64 -1.62
C ASN A 199 -0.36 -17.81 -0.27
N GLU A 200 0.27 -18.40 0.72
CA GLU A 200 -0.32 -18.55 2.05
C GLU A 200 -0.67 -17.17 2.64
N GLY A 201 -1.93 -16.98 3.05
CA GLY A 201 -2.44 -15.72 3.58
C GLY A 201 -2.47 -14.56 2.57
N ASN A 202 -2.36 -14.84 1.28
CA ASN A 202 -2.40 -13.80 0.26
C ASN A 202 -3.79 -13.15 0.17
N VAL A 203 -3.84 -11.85 0.36
CA VAL A 203 -5.01 -11.03 0.06
C VAL A 203 -4.86 -10.49 -1.36
N MET A 204 -5.89 -10.67 -2.18
CA MET A 204 -5.86 -10.17 -3.56
C MET A 204 -6.34 -8.72 -3.64
N THR A 205 -5.75 -7.94 -4.55
CA THR A 205 -6.29 -6.66 -4.98
C THR A 205 -7.38 -6.87 -6.04
N GLU A 206 -8.26 -5.88 -6.29
CA GLU A 206 -9.20 -5.92 -7.44
C GLU A 206 -8.49 -6.16 -8.78
N TYR A 207 -7.26 -5.65 -8.89
CA TYR A 207 -6.44 -5.83 -10.09
C TYR A 207 -5.95 -7.28 -10.21
N GLU A 208 -5.46 -7.83 -9.11
CA GLU A 208 -4.98 -9.21 -9.03
C GLU A 208 -6.09 -10.23 -9.36
N GLU A 209 -7.29 -10.07 -8.76
CA GLU A 209 -8.46 -10.91 -9.06
C GLU A 209 -8.77 -10.94 -10.56
N LYS A 210 -8.78 -9.76 -11.18
CA LYS A 210 -9.06 -9.64 -12.61
C LYS A 210 -8.01 -10.33 -13.47
N PHE A 211 -6.72 -10.12 -13.19
CA PHE A 211 -5.65 -10.63 -14.06
C PHE A 211 -5.34 -12.11 -13.79
N SER A 212 -5.46 -12.58 -12.56
CA SER A 212 -5.35 -14.00 -12.25
C SER A 212 -6.49 -14.83 -12.89
N SER A 213 -7.72 -14.29 -12.91
CA SER A 213 -8.83 -14.95 -13.64
C SER A 213 -8.57 -15.08 -15.14
N MET A 214 -7.74 -14.21 -15.72
CA MET A 214 -7.27 -14.27 -17.12
C MET A 214 -6.02 -15.15 -17.29
N LYS A 215 -5.59 -15.86 -16.23
CA LYS A 215 -4.39 -16.72 -16.19
C LYS A 215 -3.07 -15.96 -16.43
N HIS A 216 -3.02 -14.67 -16.10
CA HIS A 216 -1.76 -13.95 -16.05
C HIS A 216 -1.02 -14.30 -14.76
N PRO A 217 0.24 -14.78 -14.81
CA PRO A 217 1.01 -15.06 -13.61
C PRO A 217 1.28 -13.76 -12.84
N ILE A 218 1.16 -13.83 -11.52
CA ILE A 218 1.51 -12.73 -10.63
C ILE A 218 2.87 -13.01 -10.00
N ASN A 219 3.78 -12.07 -10.17
CA ASN A 219 5.09 -12.14 -9.55
C ASN A 219 5.03 -11.51 -8.16
N LYS A 220 5.69 -12.11 -7.18
CA LYS A 220 5.81 -11.57 -5.81
C LYS A 220 7.24 -11.70 -5.32
N LEU A 221 7.74 -10.68 -4.64
CA LEU A 221 8.98 -10.76 -3.85
C LEU A 221 8.78 -10.13 -2.47
N ILE A 222 9.62 -10.56 -1.54
CA ILE A 222 9.77 -10.00 -0.21
C ILE A 222 11.22 -9.57 -0.05
N ALA A 223 11.41 -8.31 0.34
CA ALA A 223 12.72 -7.73 0.62
C ALA A 223 12.84 -7.35 2.09
N ALA A 224 14.03 -7.56 2.65
CA ALA A 224 14.39 -7.13 3.99
C ALA A 224 15.82 -6.56 3.99
N ARG A 225 16.21 -5.91 5.09
CA ARG A 225 17.60 -5.50 5.31
C ARG A 225 18.53 -6.71 5.41
N LYS A 226 19.80 -6.53 5.02
CA LYS A 226 20.86 -7.56 5.16
C LYS A 226 21.30 -7.72 6.59
#